data_bc4599e72292631e0df6c8516cc09344
#
_entry.id   bc4599e72292631e0df6c8516cc09344
#
_cell.length_a   1.000
_cell.length_b   1.000
_cell.length_c   1.000
_cell.angle_alpha   90.00
_cell.angle_beta   90.00
_cell.angle_gamma   90.00
#
_symmetry.space_group_name_H-M   'P 1'
#
loop_
_entity.id
_entity.type
_entity.pdbx_description
1 polymer ?
#
loop_
_entity_poly.entity_id
_entity_poly.type
_entity_poly.pdbx_seq_one_letter_code
_entity_poly.pdbx_strand_id
1 'polypeptide(L)'
;MKKKKIVVAIGGSSGSIYAKVLLDKLKMLGNQIEAVGIVMSDNALLNWEYELGEPFDIKKYENSTEKRADTEGSLFQNTAFKFYQKMDFFAPFASGSAKYDTMIVCPCSMGLLARIATGVSNDLVTRAADVVLKERRRLILVPRDTPLSLIHLKNMTFLTEAGAIICPATPSFYSRPTDFEALAATVVDRVLDLAGLELDSYRWSE
;
A
#
# COMPACT_ATOMS: atom_id res chain seq x y z
N MET A 1 6.08 20.64 3.77
CA MET A 1 6.69 19.47 3.07
C MET A 1 6.13 19.31 1.68
N LYS A 2 6.88 18.70 0.73
CA LYS A 2 6.35 18.34 -0.59
C LYS A 2 5.40 17.17 -0.44
N LYS A 3 4.18 17.27 -0.98
CA LYS A 3 3.22 16.19 -0.99
C LYS A 3 3.74 14.98 -1.78
N LYS A 4 3.40 13.78 -1.33
CA LYS A 4 3.86 12.51 -1.91
C LYS A 4 2.88 11.93 -2.91
N LYS A 5 3.41 11.27 -3.92
CA LYS A 5 2.64 10.39 -4.83
C LYS A 5 2.92 8.93 -4.46
N ILE A 6 1.90 8.21 -4.11
CA ILE A 6 2.01 6.84 -3.58
C ILE A 6 1.28 5.85 -4.48
N VAL A 7 1.90 4.72 -4.75
CA VAL A 7 1.22 3.55 -5.34
C VAL A 7 0.87 2.58 -4.22
N VAL A 8 -0.38 2.17 -4.13
CA VAL A 8 -0.83 1.07 -3.28
C VAL A 8 -1.20 -0.11 -4.16
N ALA A 9 -0.43 -1.17 -4.06
CA ALA A 9 -0.73 -2.43 -4.72
C ALA A 9 -1.26 -3.43 -3.70
N ILE A 10 -2.37 -4.09 -3.99
CA ILE A 10 -3.00 -5.06 -3.11
C ILE A 10 -2.86 -6.45 -3.74
N GLY A 11 -2.07 -7.29 -3.08
CA GLY A 11 -1.80 -8.66 -3.51
C GLY A 11 -2.85 -9.65 -3.01
N GLY A 12 -2.83 -10.86 -3.56
CA GLY A 12 -3.81 -11.92 -3.28
C GLY A 12 -3.50 -12.79 -2.07
N SER A 13 -2.75 -12.32 -1.07
CA SER A 13 -2.65 -13.00 0.23
C SER A 13 -3.78 -12.55 1.15
N SER A 14 -4.16 -13.39 2.13
CA SER A 14 -5.09 -13.00 3.18
C SER A 14 -4.54 -11.81 3.97
N GLY A 15 -5.41 -10.98 4.51
CA GLY A 15 -5.06 -9.76 5.24
C GLY A 15 -5.55 -8.50 4.54
N SER A 16 -6.69 -8.55 3.86
CA SER A 16 -7.36 -7.39 3.24
C SER A 16 -7.59 -6.26 4.25
N ILE A 17 -7.74 -6.60 5.53
CA ILE A 17 -7.83 -5.62 6.62
C ILE A 17 -6.64 -4.66 6.69
N TYR A 18 -5.41 -5.14 6.41
CA TYR A 18 -4.24 -4.25 6.36
C TYR A 18 -4.35 -3.24 5.22
N ALA A 19 -4.84 -3.68 4.05
CA ALA A 19 -5.05 -2.78 2.91
C ALA A 19 -6.16 -1.76 3.20
N LYS A 20 -7.27 -2.20 3.81
CA LYS A 20 -8.37 -1.31 4.21
C LYS A 20 -7.86 -0.22 5.16
N VAL A 21 -7.21 -0.60 6.26
CA VAL A 21 -6.65 0.35 7.24
C VAL A 21 -5.62 1.28 6.61
N LEU A 22 -4.79 0.76 5.68
CA LEU A 22 -3.82 1.56 4.94
C LEU A 22 -4.50 2.65 4.10
N LEU A 23 -5.54 2.30 3.33
CA LEU A 23 -6.26 3.25 2.49
C LEU A 23 -7.02 4.29 3.34
N ASP A 24 -7.64 3.86 4.44
CA ASP A 24 -8.34 4.75 5.37
C ASP A 24 -7.37 5.78 5.99
N LYS A 25 -6.20 5.33 6.47
CA LYS A 25 -5.17 6.22 7.02
C LYS A 25 -4.57 7.15 5.96
N LEU A 26 -4.30 6.68 4.74
CA LEU A 26 -3.84 7.54 3.65
C LEU A 26 -4.86 8.63 3.32
N LYS A 27 -6.16 8.35 3.40
CA LYS A 27 -7.22 9.34 3.22
C LYS A 27 -7.18 10.41 4.32
N MET A 28 -6.94 10.02 5.58
CA MET A 28 -6.78 10.95 6.70
C MET A 28 -5.54 11.84 6.56
N LEU A 29 -4.47 11.34 5.94
CA LEU A 29 -3.21 12.05 5.72
C LEU A 29 -3.17 12.87 4.41
N GLY A 30 -4.32 13.24 3.86
CA GLY A 30 -4.46 13.92 2.58
C GLY A 30 -3.72 15.26 2.46
N ASN A 31 -3.39 15.90 3.58
CA ASN A 31 -2.54 17.10 3.61
C ASN A 31 -1.08 16.82 3.19
N GLN A 32 -0.59 15.58 3.35
CA GLN A 32 0.76 15.14 2.99
C GLN A 32 0.82 14.42 1.64
N ILE A 33 -0.33 14.13 1.01
CA ILE A 33 -0.44 13.29 -0.17
C ILE A 33 -1.00 14.09 -1.35
N GLU A 34 -0.34 13.97 -2.50
CA GLU A 34 -0.78 14.55 -3.77
C GLU A 34 -1.68 13.58 -4.54
N ALA A 35 -1.28 12.31 -4.62
CA ALA A 35 -2.01 11.28 -5.34
C ALA A 35 -1.77 9.88 -4.76
N VAL A 36 -2.80 9.04 -4.80
CA VAL A 36 -2.73 7.61 -4.52
C VAL A 36 -3.23 6.82 -5.73
N GLY A 37 -2.32 6.10 -6.38
CA GLY A 37 -2.70 5.13 -7.42
C GLY A 37 -2.92 3.75 -6.79
N ILE A 38 -4.11 3.17 -6.96
CA ILE A 38 -4.46 1.86 -6.42
C ILE A 38 -4.52 0.84 -7.54
N VAL A 39 -3.89 -0.31 -7.34
CA VAL A 39 -3.97 -1.46 -8.26
C VAL A 39 -4.14 -2.74 -7.45
N MET A 40 -5.04 -3.62 -7.89
CA MET A 40 -5.31 -4.88 -7.21
C MET A 40 -5.12 -6.06 -8.17
N SER A 41 -4.62 -7.17 -7.64
CA SER A 41 -4.69 -8.45 -8.34
C SER A 41 -6.12 -9.01 -8.31
N ASP A 42 -6.48 -9.93 -9.23
CA ASP A 42 -7.80 -10.55 -9.22
C ASP A 42 -8.07 -11.26 -7.88
N ASN A 43 -7.08 -12.00 -7.38
CA ASN A 43 -7.20 -12.66 -6.09
C ASN A 43 -7.34 -11.67 -4.92
N ALA A 44 -6.80 -10.45 -5.05
CA ALA A 44 -6.99 -9.43 -4.02
C ALA A 44 -8.45 -8.94 -3.97
N LEU A 45 -9.09 -8.77 -5.11
CA LEU A 45 -10.51 -8.40 -5.18
C LEU A 45 -11.39 -9.48 -4.54
N LEU A 46 -11.13 -10.76 -4.86
CA LEU A 46 -11.85 -11.88 -4.25
C LEU A 46 -11.62 -11.96 -2.73
N ASN A 47 -10.38 -11.84 -2.28
CA ASN A 47 -10.06 -11.89 -0.86
C ASN A 47 -10.65 -10.71 -0.10
N TRP A 48 -10.67 -9.52 -0.71
CA TRP A 48 -11.29 -8.34 -0.10
C TRP A 48 -12.76 -8.60 0.23
N GLU A 49 -13.54 -9.07 -0.75
CA GLU A 49 -14.94 -9.39 -0.55
C GLU A 49 -15.13 -10.54 0.46
N TYR A 50 -14.32 -11.59 0.36
CA TYR A 50 -14.42 -12.74 1.25
C TYR A 50 -14.09 -12.40 2.72
N GLU A 51 -13.04 -11.60 2.96
CA GLU A 51 -12.57 -11.29 4.31
C GLU A 51 -13.32 -10.12 4.97
N LEU A 52 -13.73 -9.12 4.19
CA LEU A 52 -14.37 -7.91 4.69
C LEU A 52 -15.90 -7.91 4.55
N GLY A 53 -16.47 -8.90 3.84
CA GLY A 53 -17.91 -9.05 3.66
C GLY A 53 -18.55 -8.07 2.66
N GLU A 54 -17.74 -7.31 1.94
CA GLU A 54 -18.19 -6.35 0.94
C GLU A 54 -17.20 -6.25 -0.23
N PRO A 55 -17.66 -6.02 -1.47
CA PRO A 55 -16.76 -5.82 -2.60
C PRO A 55 -15.94 -4.53 -2.43
N PHE A 56 -14.77 -4.50 -3.07
CA PHE A 56 -13.96 -3.29 -3.09
C PHE A 56 -14.69 -2.18 -3.86
N ASP A 57 -14.90 -1.06 -3.20
CA ASP A 57 -15.53 0.12 -3.78
C ASP A 57 -14.57 1.31 -3.74
N ILE A 58 -14.02 1.68 -4.90
CA ILE A 58 -13.12 2.83 -5.03
C ILE A 58 -13.80 4.16 -4.65
N LYS A 59 -15.12 4.28 -4.81
CA LYS A 59 -15.86 5.51 -4.48
C LYS A 59 -15.75 5.90 -3.01
N LYS A 60 -15.48 4.94 -2.11
CA LYS A 60 -15.20 5.22 -0.70
C LYS A 60 -13.92 6.04 -0.51
N TYR A 61 -12.98 5.97 -1.47
CA TYR A 61 -11.67 6.61 -1.42
C TYR A 61 -11.54 7.77 -2.40
N GLU A 62 -12.27 7.73 -3.53
CA GLU A 62 -12.35 8.87 -4.44
C GLU A 62 -12.97 10.07 -3.70
N ASN A 63 -12.33 11.23 -3.80
CA ASN A 63 -12.95 12.45 -3.33
C ASN A 63 -14.19 12.69 -4.18
N SER A 64 -15.36 12.59 -3.58
CA SER A 64 -16.59 13.08 -4.20
C SER A 64 -16.37 14.55 -4.53
N THR A 65 -16.23 14.84 -5.82
CA THR A 65 -16.27 16.20 -6.38
C THR A 65 -17.68 16.78 -6.33
N GLU A 66 -18.54 16.26 -5.46
CA GLU A 66 -19.78 16.92 -5.12
C GLU A 66 -19.41 18.19 -4.33
N LYS A 67 -19.60 19.33 -5.00
CA LYS A 67 -19.66 20.64 -4.40
C LYS A 67 -20.62 20.58 -3.20
N ARG A 68 -20.11 20.28 -2.01
CA ARG A 68 -20.76 20.76 -0.80
C ARG A 68 -20.40 22.24 -0.73
N ALA A 69 -21.28 23.05 -1.32
CA ALA A 69 -21.40 24.44 -0.96
C ALA A 69 -21.58 24.49 0.56
N ASP A 70 -20.84 25.41 1.18
CA ASP A 70 -21.10 25.95 2.48
C ASP A 70 -20.92 25.05 3.72
N THR A 71 -19.63 24.78 4.05
CA THR A 71 -19.24 24.89 5.47
C THR A 71 -17.73 25.21 5.50
N GLU A 72 -17.41 26.43 5.91
CA GLU A 72 -16.06 26.85 6.29
C GLU A 72 -15.53 25.91 7.37
N GLY A 73 -14.42 25.22 7.09
CA GLY A 73 -13.72 24.40 8.08
C GLY A 73 -13.26 23.01 7.62
N SER A 74 -13.52 22.56 6.40
CA SER A 74 -13.03 21.25 5.95
C SER A 74 -11.58 21.33 5.48
N LEU A 75 -10.65 20.93 6.37
CA LEU A 75 -9.21 20.75 6.10
C LEU A 75 -8.90 19.54 5.19
N PHE A 76 -9.88 18.91 4.58
CA PHE A 76 -9.70 17.77 3.66
C PHE A 76 -9.34 18.28 2.27
N GLN A 77 -8.05 18.51 2.07
CA GLN A 77 -7.50 18.85 0.74
C GLN A 77 -7.59 17.65 -0.19
N ASN A 78 -8.03 17.90 -1.44
CA ASN A 78 -8.21 16.96 -2.55
C ASN A 78 -7.01 16.04 -2.80
N THR A 79 -6.92 14.92 -2.08
CA THR A 79 -6.01 13.82 -2.44
C THR A 79 -6.69 13.01 -3.53
N ALA A 80 -6.09 12.94 -4.71
CA ALA A 80 -6.65 12.16 -5.80
C ALA A 80 -6.35 10.67 -5.62
N PHE A 81 -7.33 9.91 -5.11
CA PHE A 81 -7.32 8.45 -5.18
C PHE A 81 -7.83 8.00 -6.54
N LYS A 82 -7.09 7.10 -7.18
CA LYS A 82 -7.52 6.55 -8.46
C LYS A 82 -7.19 5.06 -8.54
N PHE A 83 -8.19 4.27 -8.93
CA PHE A 83 -8.03 2.85 -9.20
C PHE A 83 -7.60 2.62 -10.65
N TYR A 84 -6.67 1.69 -10.84
CA TYR A 84 -6.17 1.29 -12.15
C TYR A 84 -6.33 -0.23 -12.31
N GLN A 85 -6.76 -0.64 -13.49
CA GLN A 85 -6.85 -2.05 -13.83
C GLN A 85 -5.44 -2.67 -13.89
N LYS A 86 -5.32 -3.94 -13.51
CA LYS A 86 -4.02 -4.63 -13.45
C LYS A 86 -3.26 -4.68 -14.77
N MET A 87 -3.94 -4.51 -15.90
CA MET A 87 -3.35 -4.50 -17.25
C MET A 87 -3.27 -3.09 -17.86
N ASP A 88 -3.55 -2.05 -17.09
CA ASP A 88 -3.46 -0.66 -17.54
C ASP A 88 -2.01 -0.13 -17.52
N PHE A 89 -1.22 -0.48 -18.54
CA PHE A 89 0.14 0.02 -18.66
C PHE A 89 0.25 1.50 -19.05
N PHE A 90 -0.88 2.20 -19.28
CA PHE A 90 -0.93 3.65 -19.44
C PHE A 90 -1.05 4.38 -18.10
N ALA A 91 -1.19 3.66 -16.99
CA ALA A 91 -1.15 4.25 -15.65
C ALA A 91 0.15 5.05 -15.44
N PRO A 92 0.10 6.24 -14.82
CA PRO A 92 1.28 7.12 -14.69
C PRO A 92 2.49 6.42 -14.06
N PHE A 93 2.27 5.58 -13.06
CA PHE A 93 3.35 4.89 -12.34
C PHE A 93 3.92 3.66 -13.08
N ALA A 94 3.41 3.32 -14.27
CA ALA A 94 4.06 2.40 -15.18
C ALA A 94 5.33 3.01 -15.82
N SER A 95 5.57 4.32 -15.63
CA SER A 95 6.75 5.04 -16.11
C SER A 95 7.43 5.84 -15.00
N GLY A 96 8.75 5.83 -14.99
CA GLY A 96 9.56 6.59 -14.03
C GLY A 96 9.37 8.11 -14.12
N SER A 97 8.97 8.63 -15.27
CA SER A 97 8.78 10.08 -15.50
C SER A 97 7.65 10.69 -14.66
N ALA A 98 6.66 9.90 -14.24
CA ALA A 98 5.52 10.38 -13.44
C ALA A 98 5.86 10.66 -11.97
N LYS A 99 7.07 10.31 -11.51
CA LYS A 99 7.63 10.66 -10.19
C LYS A 99 6.75 10.26 -9.00
N TYR A 100 6.21 9.03 -9.02
CA TYR A 100 5.65 8.45 -7.81
C TYR A 100 6.79 8.14 -6.83
N ASP A 101 6.68 8.60 -5.59
CA ASP A 101 7.78 8.58 -4.61
C ASP A 101 7.94 7.23 -3.92
N THR A 102 6.82 6.55 -3.71
CA THR A 102 6.75 5.33 -2.90
C THR A 102 5.73 4.35 -3.48
N MET A 103 6.04 3.08 -3.43
CA MET A 103 5.08 2.00 -3.67
C MET A 103 4.98 1.12 -2.43
N ILE A 104 3.76 0.84 -2.01
CA ILE A 104 3.43 -0.05 -0.91
C ILE A 104 2.66 -1.24 -1.48
N VAL A 105 3.14 -2.45 -1.26
CA VAL A 105 2.43 -3.69 -1.62
C VAL A 105 1.90 -4.31 -0.34
N CYS A 106 0.62 -4.16 -0.09
CA CYS A 106 -0.02 -4.56 1.17
C CYS A 106 -1.44 -5.11 0.95
N PRO A 107 -1.71 -6.38 1.33
CA PRO A 107 -0.72 -7.40 1.65
C PRO A 107 0.04 -7.86 0.41
N CYS A 108 1.22 -8.44 0.59
CA CYS A 108 2.04 -8.99 -0.48
C CYS A 108 2.07 -10.53 -0.39
N SER A 109 1.56 -11.23 -1.39
CA SER A 109 1.70 -12.68 -1.47
C SER A 109 3.13 -13.08 -1.85
N MET A 110 3.58 -14.24 -1.41
CA MET A 110 4.93 -14.72 -1.73
C MET A 110 5.12 -14.96 -3.24
N GLY A 111 4.05 -15.30 -3.95
CA GLY A 111 4.09 -15.39 -5.42
C GLY A 111 4.28 -14.05 -6.11
N LEU A 112 3.64 -12.97 -5.59
CA LEU A 112 3.88 -11.62 -6.08
C LEU A 112 5.30 -11.14 -5.75
N LEU A 113 5.75 -11.37 -4.52
CA LEU A 113 7.11 -11.06 -4.07
C LEU A 113 8.15 -11.76 -4.94
N ALA A 114 7.94 -13.04 -5.28
CA ALA A 114 8.83 -13.80 -6.15
C ALA A 114 8.89 -13.20 -7.57
N ARG A 115 7.75 -12.80 -8.15
CA ARG A 115 7.73 -12.14 -9.49
C ARG A 115 8.49 -10.82 -9.47
N ILE A 116 8.35 -10.03 -8.42
CA ILE A 116 9.11 -8.77 -8.26
C ILE A 116 10.61 -9.08 -8.13
N ALA A 117 10.98 -10.08 -7.33
CA ALA A 117 12.37 -10.47 -7.13
C ALA A 117 13.05 -10.96 -8.43
N THR A 118 12.32 -11.59 -9.32
CA THR A 118 12.84 -12.09 -10.59
C THR A 118 12.69 -11.12 -11.76
N GLY A 119 12.22 -9.88 -11.51
CA GLY A 119 12.09 -8.85 -12.54
C GLY A 119 10.96 -9.09 -13.54
N VAL A 120 9.98 -9.95 -13.21
CA VAL A 120 8.81 -10.17 -14.06
C VAL A 120 7.92 -8.94 -14.03
N SER A 121 7.62 -8.35 -15.20
CA SER A 121 6.84 -7.12 -15.38
C SER A 121 5.64 -7.35 -16.31
N ASN A 122 4.81 -8.36 -16.00
CA ASN A 122 3.72 -8.80 -16.87
C ASN A 122 2.33 -8.27 -16.47
N ASP A 123 2.25 -7.49 -15.42
CA ASP A 123 1.07 -6.74 -15.00
C ASP A 123 1.48 -5.39 -14.41
N LEU A 124 0.52 -4.50 -14.17
CA LEU A 124 0.79 -3.16 -13.66
C LEU A 124 1.42 -3.17 -12.26
N VAL A 125 1.11 -4.17 -11.43
CA VAL A 125 1.69 -4.28 -10.08
C VAL A 125 3.19 -4.54 -10.16
N THR A 126 3.58 -5.55 -10.91
CA THR A 126 4.99 -5.93 -11.09
C THR A 126 5.76 -4.87 -11.89
N ARG A 127 5.12 -4.25 -12.89
CA ARG A 127 5.70 -3.13 -13.64
C ARG A 127 5.96 -1.92 -12.75
N ALA A 128 5.03 -1.55 -11.88
CA ALA A 128 5.23 -0.43 -10.96
C ALA A 128 6.38 -0.70 -9.98
N ALA A 129 6.48 -1.92 -9.46
CA ALA A 129 7.57 -2.33 -8.58
C ALA A 129 8.95 -2.24 -9.30
N ASP A 130 9.04 -2.74 -10.54
CA ASP A 130 10.23 -2.62 -11.38
C ASP A 130 10.63 -1.14 -11.58
N VAL A 131 9.66 -0.29 -11.92
CA VAL A 131 9.90 1.15 -12.09
C VAL A 131 10.41 1.79 -10.81
N VAL A 132 9.80 1.49 -9.67
CA VAL A 132 10.19 2.07 -8.37
C VAL A 132 11.61 1.65 -8.00
N LEU A 133 11.96 0.37 -8.18
CA LEU A 133 13.31 -0.15 -7.89
C LEU A 133 14.37 0.47 -8.81
N LYS A 134 14.16 0.49 -10.14
CA LYS A 134 15.14 1.04 -11.08
C LYS A 134 15.37 2.54 -10.90
N GLU A 135 14.35 3.28 -10.46
CA GLU A 135 14.44 4.71 -10.17
C GLU A 135 14.98 5.00 -8.76
N ARG A 136 15.40 3.97 -8.02
CA ARG A 136 15.90 4.08 -6.63
C ARG A 136 14.92 4.77 -5.69
N ARG A 137 13.62 4.55 -5.92
CA ARG A 137 12.52 5.03 -5.08
C ARG A 137 12.15 3.96 -4.05
N ARG A 138 11.29 4.32 -3.12
CA ARG A 138 10.93 3.46 -2.00
C ARG A 138 9.91 2.40 -2.40
N LEU A 139 10.28 1.12 -2.28
CA LEU A 139 9.39 -0.02 -2.39
C LEU A 139 9.25 -0.68 -1.03
N ILE A 140 8.01 -0.74 -0.50
CA ILE A 140 7.70 -1.40 0.77
C ILE A 140 6.81 -2.59 0.46
N LEU A 141 7.28 -3.78 0.82
CA LEU A 141 6.54 -5.03 0.67
C LEU A 141 6.07 -5.50 2.04
N VAL A 142 4.78 -5.79 2.17
CA VAL A 142 4.16 -6.26 3.41
C VAL A 142 3.76 -7.73 3.22
N PRO A 143 4.73 -8.67 3.27
CA PRO A 143 4.44 -10.09 3.06
C PRO A 143 3.57 -10.65 4.19
N ARG A 144 2.58 -11.49 3.79
CA ARG A 144 1.74 -12.26 4.73
C ARG A 144 1.68 -13.71 4.26
N ASP A 145 2.42 -14.53 4.94
CA ASP A 145 2.46 -15.98 4.72
C ASP A 145 3.05 -16.71 5.92
N THR A 146 2.67 -17.98 6.11
CA THR A 146 3.25 -18.86 7.11
C THR A 146 2.96 -20.34 6.76
N PRO A 147 3.95 -21.27 6.88
CA PRO A 147 5.38 -21.05 7.14
C PRO A 147 6.11 -20.49 5.91
N LEU A 148 7.29 -19.95 6.10
CA LEU A 148 8.13 -19.47 5.02
C LEU A 148 9.07 -20.57 4.51
N SER A 149 9.11 -20.75 3.18
CA SER A 149 10.08 -21.64 2.52
C SER A 149 11.43 -20.96 2.34
N LEU A 150 12.48 -21.76 2.08
CA LEU A 150 13.79 -21.22 1.73
C LEU A 150 13.74 -20.29 0.48
N ILE A 151 12.87 -20.60 -0.49
CA ILE A 151 12.67 -19.75 -1.68
C ILE A 151 12.13 -18.38 -1.27
N HIS A 152 11.14 -18.34 -0.37
CA HIS A 152 10.58 -17.08 0.15
C HIS A 152 11.68 -16.24 0.82
N LEU A 153 12.47 -16.85 1.70
CA LEU A 153 13.54 -16.18 2.42
C LEU A 153 14.61 -15.63 1.47
N LYS A 154 15.03 -16.41 0.46
CA LYS A 154 15.99 -15.96 -0.55
C LYS A 154 15.45 -14.79 -1.38
N ASN A 155 14.20 -14.82 -1.80
CA ASN A 155 13.58 -13.73 -2.54
C ASN A 155 13.47 -12.44 -1.68
N MET A 156 13.15 -12.55 -0.39
CA MET A 156 13.14 -11.42 0.53
C MET A 156 14.55 -10.84 0.72
N THR A 157 15.57 -11.68 0.87
CA THR A 157 16.97 -11.26 0.95
C THR A 157 17.37 -10.49 -0.30
N PHE A 158 17.16 -11.07 -1.48
CA PHE A 158 17.47 -10.43 -2.77
C PHE A 158 16.79 -9.07 -2.93
N LEU A 159 15.51 -8.98 -2.60
CA LEU A 159 14.77 -7.71 -2.69
C LEU A 159 15.28 -6.66 -1.68
N THR A 160 15.72 -7.09 -0.50
CA THR A 160 16.34 -6.20 0.49
C THR A 160 17.68 -5.65 -0.03
N GLU A 161 18.50 -6.50 -0.64
CA GLU A 161 19.75 -6.10 -1.31
C GLU A 161 19.50 -5.15 -2.49
N ALA A 162 18.40 -5.36 -3.24
CA ALA A 162 17.96 -4.48 -4.32
C ALA A 162 17.39 -3.13 -3.83
N GLY A 163 17.22 -2.95 -2.51
CA GLY A 163 16.77 -1.70 -1.90
C GLY A 163 15.27 -1.65 -1.55
N ALA A 164 14.54 -2.75 -1.66
CA ALA A 164 13.18 -2.83 -1.13
C ALA A 164 13.19 -2.98 0.39
N ILE A 165 12.12 -2.52 1.03
CA ILE A 165 11.89 -2.72 2.46
C ILE A 165 10.92 -3.88 2.64
N ILE A 166 11.35 -4.94 3.31
CA ILE A 166 10.50 -6.05 3.71
C ILE A 166 9.94 -5.74 5.10
N CYS A 167 8.63 -5.49 5.18
CA CYS A 167 7.90 -5.18 6.41
C CYS A 167 6.80 -6.23 6.60
N PRO A 168 7.07 -7.40 7.21
CA PRO A 168 6.07 -8.46 7.34
C PRO A 168 4.81 -7.99 8.06
N ALA A 169 3.66 -8.55 7.68
CA ALA A 169 2.37 -8.31 8.36
C ALA A 169 2.35 -9.01 9.74
N THR A 170 3.25 -8.57 10.62
CA THR A 170 3.44 -9.10 11.97
C THR A 170 3.07 -8.01 12.98
N PRO A 171 1.85 -8.06 13.54
CA PRO A 171 1.36 -7.04 14.46
C PRO A 171 2.17 -6.97 15.76
N SER A 172 2.23 -5.77 16.36
CA SER A 172 2.76 -5.57 17.69
C SER A 172 1.64 -5.42 18.72
N PHE A 173 1.94 -5.69 19.99
CA PHE A 173 0.97 -5.67 21.08
C PHE A 173 1.27 -4.59 22.13
N TYR A 174 2.30 -3.78 21.92
CA TYR A 174 2.70 -2.74 22.90
C TYR A 174 1.63 -1.68 23.13
N SER A 175 0.87 -1.31 22.09
CA SER A 175 -0.26 -0.37 22.18
C SER A 175 -1.54 -0.98 22.76
N ARG A 176 -1.54 -2.28 23.10
CA ARG A 176 -2.70 -3.03 23.61
C ARG A 176 -3.94 -2.90 22.71
N PRO A 177 -3.84 -3.27 21.41
CA PRO A 177 -4.96 -3.16 20.47
C PRO A 177 -6.17 -3.97 20.96
N THR A 178 -7.37 -3.40 20.82
CA THR A 178 -8.61 -3.98 21.36
C THR A 178 -9.47 -4.69 20.32
N ASP A 179 -9.18 -4.46 19.04
CA ASP A 179 -9.90 -5.05 17.91
C ASP A 179 -8.95 -5.33 16.72
N PHE A 180 -9.49 -5.95 15.68
CA PHE A 180 -8.68 -6.34 14.51
C PHE A 180 -8.17 -5.13 13.71
N GLU A 181 -8.91 -4.03 13.65
CA GLU A 181 -8.46 -2.82 12.94
C GLU A 181 -7.31 -2.15 13.70
N ALA A 182 -7.43 -2.02 15.01
CA ALA A 182 -6.36 -1.51 15.86
C ALA A 182 -5.11 -2.40 15.80
N LEU A 183 -5.31 -3.73 15.74
CA LEU A 183 -4.20 -4.67 15.57
C LEU A 183 -3.52 -4.52 14.21
N ALA A 184 -4.29 -4.42 13.13
CA ALA A 184 -3.76 -4.19 11.79
C ALA A 184 -3.07 -2.81 11.68
N ALA A 185 -3.59 -1.80 12.38
CA ALA A 185 -3.01 -0.47 12.42
C ALA A 185 -1.57 -0.47 12.94
N THR A 186 -1.18 -1.38 13.85
CA THR A 186 0.20 -1.46 14.36
C THR A 186 1.21 -1.76 13.25
N VAL A 187 0.82 -2.54 12.24
CA VAL A 187 1.65 -2.81 11.04
C VAL A 187 1.57 -1.64 10.08
N VAL A 188 0.37 -1.14 9.82
CA VAL A 188 0.13 -0.07 8.85
C VAL A 188 0.82 1.23 9.26
N ASP A 189 0.82 1.58 10.53
CA ASP A 189 1.52 2.76 11.06
C ASP A 189 3.02 2.67 10.79
N ARG A 190 3.60 1.48 10.99
CA ARG A 190 5.00 1.26 10.65
C ARG A 190 5.26 1.37 9.14
N VAL A 191 4.36 0.88 8.30
CA VAL A 191 4.45 1.02 6.84
C VAL A 191 4.38 2.49 6.41
N LEU A 192 3.47 3.27 7.00
CA LEU A 192 3.33 4.70 6.70
C LEU A 192 4.54 5.51 7.18
N ASP A 193 5.07 5.20 8.36
CA ASP A 193 6.31 5.77 8.86
C ASP A 193 7.49 5.47 7.93
N LEU A 194 7.63 4.21 7.49
CA LEU A 194 8.61 3.82 6.47
C LEU A 194 8.37 4.52 5.13
N ALA A 195 7.14 4.85 4.78
CA ALA A 195 6.83 5.67 3.61
C ALA A 195 7.22 7.15 3.80
N GLY A 196 7.61 7.54 5.01
CA GLY A 196 8.00 8.91 5.39
C GLY A 196 6.79 9.84 5.45
N LEU A 197 5.67 9.34 5.95
CA LEU A 197 4.49 10.11 6.33
C LEU A 197 4.52 10.33 7.83
N GLU A 198 4.13 11.51 8.26
CA GLU A 198 4.00 11.84 9.68
C GLU A 198 2.61 11.46 10.16
N LEU A 199 2.56 10.66 11.22
CA LEU A 199 1.31 10.22 11.84
C LEU A 199 1.49 10.15 13.35
N ASP A 200 0.40 10.41 14.06
CA ASP A 200 0.31 10.14 15.49
C ASP A 200 0.10 8.63 15.68
N SER A 201 1.13 7.96 16.16
CA SER A 201 1.12 6.51 16.37
C SER A 201 1.98 6.16 17.59
N TYR A 202 1.72 5.00 18.18
CA TYR A 202 2.53 4.51 19.29
C TYR A 202 4.01 4.47 18.91
N ARG A 203 4.84 5.11 19.74
CA ARG A 203 6.29 5.08 19.65
C ARG A 203 6.88 4.53 20.95
N TRP A 204 7.95 3.76 20.80
CA TRP A 204 8.63 3.18 21.94
C TRP A 204 9.31 4.28 22.77
N SER A 205 9.01 4.34 24.07
CA SER A 205 9.59 5.31 25.03
C SER A 205 9.17 6.79 24.82
N GLU A 206 8.05 7.04 24.12
CA GLU A 206 7.40 8.35 24.04
C GLU A 206 6.06 8.36 24.77
#